data_c2a2de1ce74e9cbd6bca9f97bf7082ae
#
_entry.id   c2a2de1ce74e9cbd6bca9f97bf7082ae
#
_cell.length_a   1.000
_cell.length_b   1.000
_cell.length_c   1.000
_cell.angle_alpha   90.00
_cell.angle_beta   90.00
_cell.angle_gamma   90.00
#
_symmetry.space_group_name_H-M   'P 1'
#
loop_
_entity.id
_entity.type
_entity.pdbx_description
1 polymer ?
#
loop_
_entity_poly.entity_id
_entity_poly.type
_entity_poly.pdbx_seq_one_letter_code
_entity_poly.pdbx_strand_id
1 'polypeptide(L)' 'MQKITNDLLALAQNGDETAVAALIARMMPAIRKGAAAATAPGLDFEDAVQEGLIGLFEAMHRYDTAAGMAFASFAAT' A
#
# COMPACT_ATOMS: atom_id res chain seq x y z
N MET A 1 3.67 -14.27 -8.50
CA MET A 1 3.46 -13.06 -7.69
C MET A 1 3.52 -11.83 -8.58
N GLN A 2 2.53 -10.97 -8.49
CA GLN A 2 2.48 -9.79 -9.34
C GLN A 2 3.29 -8.66 -8.72
N LYS A 3 4.11 -8.02 -9.54
CA LYS A 3 4.96 -6.93 -9.09
C LYS A 3 4.25 -5.59 -9.23
N ILE A 4 4.57 -4.68 -8.32
CA ILE A 4 4.15 -3.29 -8.46
C ILE A 4 5.19 -2.60 -9.35
N THR A 5 4.75 -2.15 -10.52
CA THR A 5 5.61 -1.47 -11.48
C THR A 5 5.48 0.04 -11.35
N ASN A 6 6.49 0.77 -11.84
CA ASN A 6 6.42 2.23 -11.85
C ASN A 6 5.27 2.73 -12.72
N ASP A 7 4.95 2.01 -13.82
CA ASP A 7 3.81 2.38 -14.67
C ASP A 7 2.49 2.28 -13.91
N LEU A 8 2.30 1.19 -13.14
CA LEU A 8 1.10 1.02 -12.32
C LEU A 8 1.00 2.15 -11.28
N LEU A 9 2.10 2.47 -10.62
CA LEU A 9 2.14 3.54 -9.64
C LEU A 9 1.80 4.89 -10.25
N ALA A 10 2.34 5.19 -11.42
CA ALA A 10 2.07 6.45 -12.10
C ALA A 10 0.59 6.58 -12.44
N LEU A 11 -0.03 5.52 -12.94
CA LEU A 11 -1.46 5.51 -13.23
C LEU A 11 -2.29 5.70 -11.96
N ALA A 12 -1.94 5.01 -10.88
CA ALA A 12 -2.66 5.13 -9.61
C ALA A 12 -2.53 6.53 -9.03
N GLN A 13 -1.34 7.14 -9.12
CA GLN A 13 -1.11 8.51 -8.65
C GLN A 13 -1.94 9.52 -9.43
N ASN A 14 -2.25 9.23 -10.70
CA ASN A 14 -3.08 10.08 -11.55
C ASN A 14 -4.58 9.82 -11.38
N GLY A 15 -4.96 8.94 -10.46
CA GLY A 15 -6.37 8.70 -10.17
C GLY A 15 -7.03 7.63 -11.03
N ASP A 16 -6.28 6.81 -11.77
CA ASP A 16 -6.84 5.70 -12.52
C ASP A 16 -7.39 4.65 -11.55
N GLU A 17 -8.71 4.48 -11.53
CA GLU A 17 -9.38 3.61 -10.56
C GLU A 17 -8.95 2.16 -10.69
N THR A 18 -8.75 1.67 -11.91
CA THR A 18 -8.31 0.29 -12.15
C THR A 18 -6.90 0.09 -11.59
N ALA A 19 -6.02 1.06 -11.80
CA ALA A 19 -4.66 0.99 -11.28
C ALA A 19 -4.65 1.05 -9.75
N VAL A 20 -5.46 1.89 -9.15
CA VAL A 20 -5.60 1.98 -7.69
C VAL A 20 -6.08 0.64 -7.12
N ALA A 21 -7.11 0.05 -7.73
CA ALA A 21 -7.63 -1.25 -7.28
C ALA A 21 -6.56 -2.34 -7.40
N ALA A 22 -5.80 -2.34 -8.49
CA ALA A 22 -4.72 -3.31 -8.69
C ALA A 22 -3.60 -3.14 -7.66
N LEU A 23 -3.26 -1.90 -7.34
CA LEU A 23 -2.25 -1.59 -6.32
C LEU A 23 -2.70 -2.09 -4.94
N ILE A 24 -3.94 -1.81 -4.58
CA ILE A 24 -4.51 -2.28 -3.31
C ILE A 24 -4.47 -3.81 -3.24
N ALA A 25 -4.89 -4.48 -4.32
CA ALA A 25 -4.90 -5.95 -4.35
C ALA A 25 -3.50 -6.52 -4.15
N ARG A 26 -2.48 -5.90 -4.73
CA ARG A 26 -1.10 -6.36 -4.60
C ARG A 26 -0.51 -6.10 -3.21
N MET A 27 -0.97 -5.06 -2.55
CA MET A 27 -0.46 -4.70 -1.22
C MET A 27 -1.27 -5.33 -0.08
N MET A 28 -2.46 -5.83 -0.37
CA MET A 28 -3.35 -6.34 0.68
C MET A 28 -2.73 -7.47 1.52
N PRO A 29 -2.00 -8.45 0.95
CA PRO A 29 -1.37 -9.48 1.79
C PRO A 29 -0.41 -8.91 2.81
N ALA A 30 0.39 -7.90 2.41
CA ALA A 30 1.33 -7.25 3.32
C ALA A 30 0.59 -6.43 4.38
N ILE A 31 -0.48 -5.74 4.00
CA ILE A 31 -1.32 -4.97 4.92
C ILE A 31 -1.94 -5.88 5.96
N ARG A 32 -2.50 -7.02 5.55
CA ARG A 32 -3.11 -7.98 6.47
C ARG A 32 -2.09 -8.59 7.43
N LYS A 33 -0.91 -8.90 6.91
CA LYS A 33 0.16 -9.43 7.75
C LYS A 33 0.59 -8.41 8.81
N GLY A 34 0.76 -7.16 8.40
CA GLY A 34 1.09 -6.08 9.32
C GLY A 34 0.00 -5.82 10.35
N ALA A 35 -1.27 -5.87 9.93
CA ALA A 35 -2.41 -5.69 10.83
C ALA A 35 -2.48 -6.81 11.87
N ALA A 36 -2.24 -8.05 11.46
CA ALA A 36 -2.23 -9.19 12.38
C ALA A 36 -1.13 -9.05 13.43
N ALA A 37 0.04 -8.57 13.02
CA ALA A 37 1.17 -8.35 13.93
C ALA A 37 0.91 -7.18 14.91
N ALA A 38 0.11 -6.20 14.49
CA ALA A 38 -0.19 -5.01 15.29
C ALA A 38 -1.40 -5.20 16.21
N THR A 39 -2.12 -6.31 16.10
CA THR A 39 -3.31 -6.57 16.91
C THR A 39 -2.94 -6.62 18.39
N ALA A 40 -3.68 -5.90 19.22
CA ALA A 40 -3.48 -5.82 20.66
C ALA A 40 -4.86 -5.66 21.33
N PRO A 41 -4.95 -5.87 22.66
CA PRO A 41 -6.20 -5.62 23.36
C PRO A 41 -6.71 -4.22 23.08
N GLY A 42 -7.95 -4.09 22.58
CA GLY A 42 -8.55 -2.82 22.23
C GLY A 42 -8.31 -2.36 20.81
N LEU A 43 -7.45 -3.02 20.05
CA LEU A 43 -7.22 -2.71 18.64
C LEU A 43 -7.80 -3.83 17.77
N ASP A 44 -8.86 -3.51 17.01
CA ASP A 44 -9.51 -4.45 16.12
C ASP A 44 -8.66 -4.66 14.86
N PHE A 45 -8.63 -5.92 14.38
CA PHE A 45 -7.92 -6.27 13.15
C PHE A 45 -8.38 -5.42 11.96
N GLU A 46 -9.70 -5.22 11.81
CA GLU A 46 -10.24 -4.44 10.70
C GLU A 46 -9.81 -2.98 10.77
N ASP A 47 -9.75 -2.41 11.97
CA ASP A 47 -9.24 -1.05 12.15
C ASP A 47 -7.77 -0.96 11.75
N ALA A 48 -6.97 -1.97 12.10
CA ALA A 48 -5.57 -2.01 11.71
C ALA A 48 -5.40 -2.13 10.20
N VAL A 49 -6.27 -2.89 9.53
CA VAL A 49 -6.26 -2.99 8.06
C VAL A 49 -6.60 -1.63 7.45
N GLN A 50 -7.60 -0.92 7.97
CA GLN A 50 -7.95 0.42 7.49
C GLN A 50 -6.81 1.41 7.67
N GLU A 51 -6.12 1.36 8.79
CA GLU A 51 -4.93 2.19 9.01
C GLU A 51 -3.85 1.89 7.98
N GLY A 52 -3.66 0.60 7.67
CA GLY A 52 -2.71 0.19 6.65
C GLY A 52 -3.07 0.72 5.26
N LEU A 53 -4.36 0.72 4.92
CA LEU A 53 -4.83 1.28 3.65
C LEU A 53 -4.61 2.79 3.58
N ILE A 54 -4.88 3.51 4.67
CA ILE A 54 -4.63 4.95 4.73
C ILE A 54 -3.14 5.23 4.52
N GLY A 55 -2.28 4.47 5.19
CA GLY A 55 -0.83 4.59 5.02
C GLY A 55 -0.39 4.29 3.59
N LEU A 56 -1.03 3.31 2.95
CA LEU A 56 -0.75 2.97 1.55
C LEU A 56 -1.07 4.15 0.64
N PHE A 57 -2.25 4.78 0.80
CA PHE A 57 -2.61 5.93 -0.03
C PHE A 57 -1.67 7.10 0.18
N GLU A 58 -1.28 7.38 1.42
CA GLU A 58 -0.32 8.44 1.70
C GLU A 58 1.04 8.14 1.05
N ALA A 59 1.51 6.90 1.17
CA ALA A 59 2.78 6.50 0.56
C ALA A 59 2.71 6.59 -0.95
N MET A 60 1.60 6.18 -1.56
CA MET A 60 1.40 6.26 -3.00
C MET A 60 1.53 7.70 -3.50
N HIS A 61 0.90 8.66 -2.82
CA HIS A 61 0.95 10.05 -3.23
C HIS A 61 2.32 10.70 -3.04
N ARG A 62 3.09 10.21 -2.06
CA ARG A 62 4.42 10.77 -1.78
C ARG A 62 5.55 10.06 -2.51
N TYR A 63 5.28 8.89 -3.07
CA TYR A 63 6.32 8.10 -3.72
C TYR A 63 6.80 8.77 -5.00
N ASP A 64 8.12 8.89 -5.13
CA ASP A 64 8.76 9.40 -6.34
C ASP A 64 9.39 8.24 -7.09
N THR A 65 8.86 7.92 -8.27
CA THR A 65 9.37 6.82 -9.09
C THR A 65 10.80 7.05 -9.57
N ALA A 66 11.25 8.31 -9.58
CA ALA A 66 12.62 8.65 -9.97
C ALA A 66 13.63 8.42 -8.85
N ALA A 67 13.18 8.14 -7.63
CA ALA A 67 14.08 7.99 -6.49
C ALA A 67 14.84 6.65 -6.46
N GLY A 68 14.43 5.69 -7.30
CA GLY A 68 15.12 4.39 -7.40
C GLY A 68 14.81 3.39 -6.30
N MET A 69 13.98 3.73 -5.32
CA MET A 69 13.56 2.82 -4.27
C MET A 69 12.29 2.08 -4.71
N ALA A 70 12.22 0.76 -4.46
CA ALA A 70 11.01 0.01 -4.72
C ALA A 70 9.86 0.50 -3.83
N PHE A 71 8.65 0.61 -4.42
CA PHE A 71 7.49 1.13 -3.69
C PHE A 71 7.21 0.33 -2.42
N ALA A 72 7.29 -0.99 -2.48
CA ALA A 72 7.01 -1.83 -1.31
C ALA A 72 7.95 -1.51 -0.15
N SER A 73 9.23 -1.26 -0.43
CA SER A 73 10.20 -0.86 0.58
C SER A 73 9.91 0.53 1.12
N PHE A 74 9.53 1.47 0.25
CA PHE A 74 9.16 2.82 0.65
C PHE A 74 7.94 2.81 1.56
N ALA A 75 6.90 2.07 1.20
CA ALA A 75 5.65 2.01 1.96
C ALA A 75 5.85 1.34 3.33
N ALA A 76 6.84 0.47 3.47
CA ALA A 76 7.11 -0.23 4.72
C ALA A 76 7.89 0.63 5.73
N THR A 77 8.46 1.72 5.29
CA THR A 77 9.14 2.63 6.20
C THR A 77 8.16 3.62 6.81
#